data_a259fb283ef516ad8ba6c5be329890b4
#
_entry.id   a259fb283ef516ad8ba6c5be329890b4
#
_cell.length_a   1.000
_cell.length_b   1.000
_cell.length_c   1.000
_cell.angle_alpha   90.00
_cell.angle_beta   90.00
_cell.angle_gamma   90.00
#
_symmetry.space_group_name_H-M   'P 1'
#
loop_
_entity.id
_entity.type
_entity.pdbx_description
1 polymer ?
#
loop_
_entity_poly.entity_id
_entity_poly.type
_entity_poly.pdbx_seq_one_letter_code
_entity_poly.pdbx_strand_id
1 'polypeptide(L)'
;MKKNLLMAFMLMLAGNSFAQTAADTLVVTTQPQMHCQNCEKKIKSNIRFVKGTKKIATSVDDQKVTIVYDGRKAKYNDYVEAFNKIGYEIKKK
;
A
#
# COMPACT_ATOMS: atom_id res chain seq x y z
N MET A 1 -0.12 -36.48 22.31
CA MET A 1 1.18 -36.32 22.34
C MET A 1 1.80 -35.61 21.23
N LYS A 2 2.04 -36.24 20.18
CA LYS A 2 2.64 -35.62 19.05
C LYS A 2 1.88 -34.45 18.56
N LYS A 3 0.59 -34.50 18.70
CA LYS A 3 -0.23 -33.44 18.25
C LYS A 3 0.09 -32.14 18.89
N ASN A 4 0.50 -32.21 20.13
CA ASN A 4 0.79 -30.99 20.84
C ASN A 4 1.91 -30.20 20.20
N LEU A 5 2.82 -30.92 19.62
CA LEU A 5 3.93 -30.26 18.98
C LEU A 5 3.46 -29.45 17.81
N LEU A 6 2.50 -29.98 17.10
CA LEU A 6 2.00 -29.28 15.94
C LEU A 6 1.36 -27.98 16.32
N MET A 7 0.72 -28.00 17.45
CA MET A 7 0.07 -26.80 17.88
C MET A 7 1.09 -25.73 18.16
N ALA A 8 2.22 -26.12 18.67
CA ALA A 8 3.24 -25.15 18.95
C ALA A 8 3.68 -24.45 17.68
N PHE A 9 3.71 -25.15 16.60
CA PHE A 9 4.08 -24.53 15.36
C PHE A 9 3.12 -23.49 14.92
N MET A 10 1.87 -23.79 15.13
CA MET A 10 0.85 -22.84 14.72
C MET A 10 1.03 -21.55 15.45
N LEU A 11 1.37 -21.65 16.70
CA LEU A 11 1.57 -20.44 17.48
C LEU A 11 2.70 -19.62 16.94
N MET A 12 3.73 -20.27 16.49
CA MET A 12 4.85 -19.56 15.95
C MET A 12 4.46 -18.81 14.74
N LEU A 13 3.67 -19.42 13.90
CA LEU A 13 3.22 -18.74 12.71
C LEU A 13 2.42 -17.52 13.06
N ALA A 14 1.60 -17.66 14.05
CA ALA A 14 0.82 -16.53 14.47
C ALA A 14 1.70 -15.41 14.95
N GLY A 15 2.82 -15.77 15.57
CA GLY A 15 3.73 -14.75 16.02
C GLY A 15 4.30 -13.94 14.90
N ASN A 16 4.46 -14.55 13.77
CA ASN A 16 5.03 -13.84 12.64
C ASN A 16 4.14 -12.74 12.15
N SER A 17 2.88 -12.84 12.43
CA SER A 17 1.97 -11.84 11.92
C SER A 17 2.16 -10.49 12.58
N PHE A 18 2.90 -10.43 13.64
CA PHE A 18 3.14 -9.17 14.31
C PHE A 18 3.73 -8.14 13.38
N ALA A 19 4.68 -8.55 12.58
CA ALA A 19 5.31 -7.61 11.68
C ALA A 19 4.31 -7.05 10.71
N GLN A 20 3.32 -7.85 10.39
CA GLN A 20 2.34 -7.44 9.40
C GLN A 20 1.35 -6.43 9.93
N THR A 21 1.17 -6.40 11.23
CA THR A 21 0.20 -5.50 11.81
C THR A 21 0.60 -4.04 11.62
N ALA A 22 1.84 -3.78 11.31
CA ALA A 22 2.28 -2.43 11.09
C ALA A 22 1.99 -1.94 9.68
N ALA A 23 1.56 -2.83 8.80
CA ALA A 23 1.33 -2.47 7.41
C ALA A 23 -0.17 -2.24 7.17
N ASP A 24 -0.48 -1.08 6.62
CA ASP A 24 -1.83 -0.73 6.24
C ASP A 24 -1.94 -0.72 4.73
N THR A 25 -3.15 -0.86 4.23
CA THR A 25 -3.40 -0.84 2.81
C THR A 25 -4.36 0.29 2.49
N LEU A 26 -3.96 1.11 1.52
CA LEU A 26 -4.78 2.22 1.05
C LEU A 26 -5.10 2.00 -0.42
N VAL A 27 -6.38 2.05 -0.78
CA VAL A 27 -6.80 1.94 -2.16
C VAL A 27 -7.45 3.24 -2.56
N VAL A 28 -6.94 3.87 -3.60
CA VAL A 28 -7.43 5.16 -4.05
C VAL A 28 -7.64 5.18 -5.55
N THR A 29 -8.48 6.11 -6.00
CA THR A 29 -8.63 6.41 -7.42
C THR A 29 -7.98 7.75 -7.67
N THR A 30 -7.57 7.99 -8.90
CA THR A 30 -6.88 9.24 -9.25
C THR A 30 -7.71 10.08 -10.20
N GLN A 31 -7.47 11.39 -10.15
CA GLN A 31 -8.00 12.32 -11.12
C GLN A 31 -6.92 13.31 -11.50
N PRO A 32 -6.61 13.44 -12.77
CA PRO A 32 -7.24 12.74 -13.91
C PRO A 32 -6.97 11.25 -13.86
N GLN A 33 -7.72 10.51 -14.63
CA GLN A 33 -7.58 9.07 -14.66
C GLN A 33 -6.27 8.66 -15.28
N MET A 34 -5.77 7.50 -14.87
CA MET A 34 -4.59 6.93 -15.49
C MET A 34 -4.99 6.36 -16.85
N HIS A 35 -4.19 6.68 -17.89
CA HIS A 35 -4.53 6.22 -19.23
C HIS A 35 -3.52 5.26 -19.82
N CYS A 36 -2.30 5.25 -19.32
CA CYS A 36 -1.26 4.45 -19.91
C CYS A 36 -0.19 4.09 -18.90
N GLN A 37 0.76 3.27 -19.38
CA GLN A 37 1.83 2.81 -18.51
C GLN A 37 2.70 3.94 -17.99
N ASN A 38 2.82 5.01 -18.75
CA ASN A 38 3.62 6.15 -18.29
C ASN A 38 3.01 6.80 -17.07
N CYS A 39 1.69 6.84 -17.01
CA CYS A 39 1.01 7.38 -15.84
C CYS A 39 1.27 6.51 -14.63
N GLU A 40 1.22 5.19 -14.83
CA GLU A 40 1.50 4.27 -13.75
C GLU A 40 2.93 4.39 -13.26
N LYS A 41 3.87 4.53 -14.19
CA LYS A 41 5.28 4.68 -13.84
C LYS A 41 5.51 5.96 -13.06
N LYS A 42 4.86 7.03 -13.47
CA LYS A 42 5.00 8.31 -12.81
C LYS A 42 4.52 8.19 -11.37
N ILE A 43 3.38 7.57 -11.17
CA ILE A 43 2.83 7.39 -9.84
C ILE A 43 3.75 6.52 -9.01
N LYS A 44 4.13 5.36 -9.53
CA LYS A 44 4.99 4.45 -8.77
C LYS A 44 6.32 5.08 -8.42
N SER A 45 6.93 5.78 -9.37
CA SER A 45 8.25 6.36 -9.16
C SER A 45 8.25 7.45 -8.10
N ASN A 46 7.16 8.19 -8.00
CA ASN A 46 7.11 9.32 -7.08
C ASN A 46 6.50 8.94 -5.72
N ILE A 47 5.46 8.15 -5.74
CA ILE A 47 4.75 7.83 -4.50
C ILE A 47 5.55 6.88 -3.63
N ARG A 48 6.36 6.02 -4.22
CA ARG A 48 7.15 5.08 -3.43
C ARG A 48 8.14 5.77 -2.50
N PHE A 49 8.44 7.02 -2.77
CA PHE A 49 9.38 7.77 -1.92
C PHE A 49 8.70 8.40 -0.70
N VAL A 50 7.40 8.30 -0.61
CA VAL A 50 6.73 8.76 0.60
C VAL A 50 7.22 7.88 1.74
N LYS A 51 7.66 8.51 2.80
CA LYS A 51 8.23 7.78 3.92
C LYS A 51 7.21 6.80 4.48
N GLY A 52 7.64 5.57 4.65
CA GLY A 52 6.74 4.53 5.17
C GLY A 52 6.07 3.68 4.11
N THR A 53 6.21 4.05 2.84
CA THR A 53 5.62 3.27 1.75
C THR A 53 6.39 1.97 1.56
N LYS A 54 5.68 0.86 1.53
CA LYS A 54 6.30 -0.45 1.36
C LYS A 54 6.07 -1.01 -0.03
N LYS A 55 4.90 -0.79 -0.59
CA LYS A 55 4.56 -1.38 -1.87
C LYS A 55 3.51 -0.55 -2.57
N ILE A 56 3.56 -0.50 -3.88
CA ILE A 56 2.56 0.19 -4.69
C ILE A 56 2.18 -0.69 -5.85
N ALA A 57 0.89 -0.83 -6.08
CA ALA A 57 0.36 -1.52 -7.24
C ALA A 57 -0.64 -0.60 -7.92
N THR A 58 -0.63 -0.59 -9.24
CA THR A 58 -1.55 0.24 -10.00
C THR A 58 -2.35 -0.62 -10.96
N SER A 59 -3.56 -0.19 -11.27
CA SER A 59 -4.39 -0.86 -12.25
C SER A 59 -5.14 0.19 -13.07
N VAL A 60 -4.79 0.28 -14.34
CA VAL A 60 -5.48 1.20 -15.23
C VAL A 60 -6.91 0.75 -15.47
N ASP A 61 -7.09 -0.56 -15.62
CA ASP A 61 -8.42 -1.10 -15.88
C ASP A 61 -9.41 -0.79 -14.77
N ASP A 62 -8.95 -0.91 -13.52
CA ASP A 62 -9.79 -0.65 -12.37
C ASP A 62 -9.69 0.79 -11.88
N GLN A 63 -8.79 1.55 -12.47
CA GLN A 63 -8.53 2.93 -12.07
C GLN A 63 -8.26 3.02 -10.58
N LYS A 64 -7.34 2.19 -10.10
CA LYS A 64 -7.01 2.24 -8.68
C LYS A 64 -5.52 2.10 -8.43
N VAL A 65 -5.09 2.67 -7.32
CA VAL A 65 -3.72 2.55 -6.84
C VAL A 65 -3.82 1.95 -5.46
N THR A 66 -3.13 0.84 -5.25
CA THR A 66 -3.10 0.17 -3.95
C THR A 66 -1.74 0.41 -3.33
N ILE A 67 -1.74 0.98 -2.14
CA ILE A 67 -0.51 1.32 -1.44
C ILE A 67 -0.46 0.58 -0.13
N VAL A 68 0.63 -0.16 0.08
CA VAL A 68 0.87 -0.80 1.36
C VAL A 68 1.92 0.04 2.07
N TYR A 69 1.62 0.48 3.27
CA TYR A 69 2.47 1.41 3.98
C TYR A 69 2.45 1.18 5.48
N ASP A 70 3.41 1.77 6.17
CA ASP A 70 3.49 1.68 7.63
C ASP A 70 2.68 2.84 8.20
N GLY A 71 1.55 2.50 8.81
CA GLY A 71 0.65 3.52 9.35
C GLY A 71 1.24 4.36 10.47
N ARG A 72 2.38 3.96 10.99
CA ARG A 72 3.06 4.75 12.01
C ARG A 72 3.94 5.83 11.39
N LYS A 73 4.28 5.67 10.10
CA LYS A 73 5.18 6.60 9.43
C LYS A 73 4.49 7.45 8.39
N ALA A 74 3.40 6.97 7.83
CA ALA A 74 2.68 7.69 6.77
C ALA A 74 1.20 7.71 7.05
N LYS A 75 0.55 8.76 6.58
CA LYS A 75 -0.89 8.91 6.73
C LYS A 75 -1.48 9.24 5.38
N TYR A 76 -2.80 9.15 5.30
CA TYR A 76 -3.50 9.43 4.05
C TYR A 76 -3.11 10.78 3.46
N ASN A 77 -3.02 11.81 4.29
CA ASN A 77 -2.66 13.14 3.80
C ASN A 77 -1.29 13.19 3.16
N ASP A 78 -0.37 12.37 3.61
CA ASP A 78 0.97 12.34 3.02
C ASP A 78 0.87 11.91 1.56
N TYR A 79 -0.03 10.99 1.28
CA TYR A 79 -0.23 10.53 -0.08
C TYR A 79 -1.02 11.53 -0.91
N VAL A 80 -1.98 12.21 -0.30
CA VAL A 80 -2.71 13.27 -0.98
C VAL A 80 -1.73 14.32 -1.49
N GLU A 81 -0.83 14.76 -0.64
CA GLU A 81 0.14 15.76 -1.02
C GLU A 81 1.09 15.26 -2.09
N ALA A 82 1.55 14.02 -1.94
CA ALA A 82 2.48 13.45 -2.91
C ALA A 82 1.84 13.33 -4.29
N PHE A 83 0.59 12.91 -4.35
CA PHE A 83 -0.11 12.83 -5.62
C PHE A 83 -0.35 14.21 -6.21
N ASN A 84 -0.69 15.18 -5.37
CA ASN A 84 -0.91 16.54 -5.86
C ASN A 84 0.35 17.12 -6.50
N LYS A 85 1.51 16.79 -5.97
CA LYS A 85 2.76 17.28 -6.52
C LYS A 85 3.02 16.80 -7.94
N ILE A 86 2.49 15.66 -8.29
CA ILE A 86 2.67 15.13 -9.64
C ILE A 86 1.44 15.33 -10.50
N GLY A 87 0.50 16.13 -10.03
CA GLY A 87 -0.64 16.50 -10.83
C GLY A 87 -1.89 15.65 -10.70
N TYR A 88 -1.99 14.88 -9.62
CA TYR A 88 -3.15 14.03 -9.40
C TYR A 88 -3.84 14.36 -8.10
N GLU A 89 -5.15 14.19 -8.10
CA GLU A 89 -5.92 14.21 -6.87
C GLU A 89 -6.37 12.79 -6.61
N ILE A 90 -6.50 12.41 -5.35
CA ILE A 90 -6.90 11.05 -5.03
C ILE A 90 -8.13 11.06 -4.14
N LYS A 91 -8.88 9.96 -4.24
CA LYS A 91 -10.01 9.69 -3.36
C LYS A 91 -9.95 8.24 -2.95
N LYS A 92 -10.37 7.95 -1.74
CA LYS A 92 -10.43 6.57 -1.30
C LYS A 92 -11.47 5.84 -2.11
N LYS A 93 -11.10 4.66 -2.52
CA LYS A 93 -12.02 3.86 -3.33
C LYS A 93 -12.92 3.03 -2.44
#